data_de4ef444f4e0a73d1c61085208f78e61
#
_entry.id   de4ef444f4e0a73d1c61085208f78e61
#
_cell.length_a   1.000
_cell.length_b   1.000
_cell.length_c   1.000
_cell.angle_alpha   90.00
_cell.angle_beta   90.00
_cell.angle_gamma   90.00
#
_symmetry.space_group_name_H-M   'P 1'
#
loop_
_entity.id
_entity.type
_entity.pdbx_description
1 polymer ?
#
loop_
_entity_poly.entity_id
_entity_poly.type
_entity_poly.pdbx_seq_one_letter_code
_entity_poly.pdbx_strand_id
1 'polypeptide(L)'
;MPKPILEQLAEGPVLGDGGYVYILKQRGVPMEDYTPYAIFTQAVAMRPLHQEFLDAGADVIQAQTFQGTRNRLEQVGMAEHYVDIHRRAVALAQEVVGDQALVAGSVGSAVGSKGLAQVGLTLEDARELYQEECNLLADLGVDFLIVETFMWMDDMLVALEAAKATELPVIFTASFKEKETTDDDVSLGECARKLKAAGEDVVGINCMREPSRMLPLMRWMREAVEGPMAMQPIGFRCWPEYTHLHGVRDWPKRVLAPTHMADYAREAAAIGVNYIGSCCGSGPEHLRAMAKALGKI
;
A
#
# COMPACT_ATOMS: atom_id res chain seq x y z
N MET A 1 -3.35 -2.36 -23.84
CA MET A 1 -3.25 -1.68 -22.51
C MET A 1 -4.41 -2.16 -21.64
N PRO A 2 -4.20 -2.43 -20.35
CA PRO A 2 -5.27 -2.77 -19.43
C PRO A 2 -6.29 -1.61 -19.33
N LYS A 3 -7.52 -1.93 -18.88
CA LYS A 3 -8.54 -0.90 -18.61
C LYS A 3 -8.10 -0.03 -17.42
N PRO A 4 -8.58 1.24 -17.33
CA PRO A 4 -8.35 2.07 -16.15
C PRO A 4 -8.79 1.38 -14.85
N ILE A 5 -8.13 1.68 -13.73
CA ILE A 5 -8.35 0.98 -12.45
C ILE A 5 -9.81 1.00 -12.00
N LEU A 6 -10.51 2.14 -12.09
CA LEU A 6 -11.90 2.25 -11.65
C LEU A 6 -12.86 1.39 -12.48
N GLU A 7 -12.58 1.20 -13.77
CA GLU A 7 -13.35 0.30 -14.63
C GLU A 7 -13.13 -1.16 -14.23
N GLN A 8 -11.86 -1.56 -13.97
CA GLN A 8 -11.55 -2.91 -13.51
C GLN A 8 -12.23 -3.22 -12.17
N LEU A 9 -12.19 -2.28 -11.21
CA LEU A 9 -12.83 -2.42 -9.90
C LEU A 9 -14.35 -2.56 -9.98
N ALA A 10 -14.99 -1.97 -11.01
CA ALA A 10 -16.39 -2.10 -11.26
C ALA A 10 -16.78 -3.47 -11.88
N GLU A 11 -15.85 -4.13 -12.57
CA GLU A 11 -16.07 -5.43 -13.21
C GLU A 11 -15.81 -6.61 -12.25
N GLY A 12 -14.97 -6.42 -11.24
CA GLY A 12 -14.65 -7.48 -10.26
C GLY A 12 -13.43 -7.17 -9.39
N PRO A 13 -12.98 -8.15 -8.60
CA PRO A 13 -11.81 -7.97 -7.76
C PRO A 13 -10.53 -7.75 -8.59
N VAL A 14 -9.81 -6.68 -8.30
CA VAL A 14 -8.46 -6.39 -8.81
C VAL A 14 -7.44 -6.89 -7.81
N LEU A 15 -6.43 -7.61 -8.29
CA LEU A 15 -5.38 -8.20 -7.45
C LEU A 15 -4.13 -7.32 -7.49
N GLY A 16 -3.81 -6.68 -6.36
CA GLY A 16 -2.55 -5.96 -6.15
C GLY A 16 -1.40 -6.92 -5.85
N ASP A 17 -0.18 -6.42 -5.87
CA ASP A 17 1.02 -7.17 -5.53
C ASP A 17 1.19 -7.41 -4.00
N GLY A 18 2.42 -7.66 -3.54
CA GLY A 18 2.72 -8.03 -2.17
C GLY A 18 3.88 -7.25 -1.53
N GLY A 19 4.45 -7.82 -0.47
CA GLY A 19 5.50 -7.19 0.31
C GLY A 19 6.89 -7.38 -0.28
N TYR A 20 7.59 -6.29 -0.61
CA TYR A 20 8.92 -6.31 -1.22
C TYR A 20 10.04 -6.46 -0.19
N VAL A 21 10.09 -5.58 0.80
CA VAL A 21 11.21 -5.48 1.76
C VAL A 21 11.50 -6.81 2.45
N TYR A 22 10.49 -7.46 2.98
CA TYR A 22 10.67 -8.74 3.69
C TYR A 22 11.13 -9.87 2.77
N ILE A 23 10.61 -9.93 1.54
CA ILE A 23 11.00 -10.96 0.56
C ILE A 23 12.45 -10.75 0.13
N LEU A 24 12.86 -9.52 -0.15
CA LEU A 24 14.24 -9.22 -0.53
C LEU A 24 15.22 -9.48 0.63
N LYS A 25 14.85 -9.14 1.86
CA LYS A 25 15.63 -9.52 3.05
C LYS A 25 15.78 -11.03 3.21
N GLN A 26 14.72 -11.81 2.99
CA GLN A 26 14.79 -13.28 3.01
C GLN A 26 15.73 -13.83 1.93
N ARG A 27 15.85 -13.16 0.80
CA ARG A 27 16.76 -13.52 -0.30
C ARG A 27 18.19 -13.04 -0.07
N GLY A 28 18.47 -12.47 1.11
CA GLY A 28 19.82 -11.99 1.48
C GLY A 28 20.21 -10.67 0.80
N VAL A 29 19.25 -9.93 0.23
CA VAL A 29 19.52 -8.59 -0.30
C VAL A 29 19.76 -7.64 0.87
N PRO A 30 20.89 -6.93 0.91
CA PRO A 30 21.14 -5.91 1.92
C PRO A 30 20.12 -4.78 1.75
N MET A 31 19.17 -4.72 2.66
CA MET A 31 18.17 -3.67 2.70
C MET A 31 18.18 -3.04 4.07
N GLU A 32 18.52 -1.80 4.12
CA GLU A 32 18.14 -0.97 5.25
C GLU A 32 16.61 -0.93 5.29
N ASP A 33 16.00 -0.67 6.42
CA ASP A 33 14.54 -0.77 6.58
C ASP A 33 13.78 0.36 5.85
N TYR A 34 14.24 0.71 4.63
CA TYR A 34 13.76 1.85 3.89
C TYR A 34 13.63 1.56 2.39
N THR A 35 12.41 1.50 1.89
CA THR A 35 12.11 1.05 0.52
C THR A 35 12.71 1.93 -0.58
N PRO A 36 12.64 3.27 -0.54
CA PRO A 36 13.23 4.11 -1.58
C PRO A 36 14.75 3.95 -1.72
N TYR A 37 15.44 3.73 -0.61
CA TYR A 37 16.87 3.45 -0.64
C TYR A 37 17.18 2.16 -1.41
N ALA A 38 16.36 1.13 -1.22
CA ALA A 38 16.52 -0.14 -1.91
C ALA A 38 16.34 -0.03 -3.43
N ILE A 39 15.43 0.80 -3.91
CA ILE A 39 15.28 1.08 -5.35
C ILE A 39 16.56 1.64 -5.94
N PHE A 40 17.19 2.57 -5.24
CA PHE A 40 18.39 3.22 -5.71
C PHE A 40 19.61 2.28 -5.72
N THR A 41 19.74 1.46 -4.66
CA THR A 41 20.92 0.60 -4.47
C THR A 41 20.74 -0.83 -4.99
N GLN A 42 19.49 -1.35 -5.05
CA GLN A 42 19.17 -2.76 -5.30
C GLN A 42 18.15 -2.97 -6.43
N ALA A 43 18.10 -2.07 -7.41
CA ALA A 43 17.17 -2.17 -8.56
C ALA A 43 17.28 -3.53 -9.30
N VAL A 44 18.46 -4.13 -9.34
CA VAL A 44 18.70 -5.45 -9.94
C VAL A 44 17.91 -6.56 -9.22
N ALA A 45 17.70 -6.44 -7.91
CA ALA A 45 16.92 -7.40 -7.13
C ALA A 45 15.41 -7.12 -7.19
N MET A 46 15.02 -5.87 -7.40
CA MET A 46 13.60 -5.46 -7.50
C MET A 46 12.94 -5.97 -8.77
N ARG A 47 13.61 -5.84 -9.92
CA ARG A 47 13.07 -6.23 -11.22
C ARG A 47 12.56 -7.68 -11.27
N PRO A 48 13.32 -8.69 -10.84
CA PRO A 48 12.83 -10.07 -10.79
C PRO A 48 11.61 -10.23 -9.90
N LEU A 49 11.54 -9.51 -8.77
CA LEU A 49 10.43 -9.63 -7.85
C LEU A 49 9.14 -9.01 -8.41
N HIS A 50 9.21 -7.88 -9.13
CA HIS A 50 8.08 -7.35 -9.90
C HIS A 50 7.58 -8.39 -10.90
N GLN A 51 8.49 -9.01 -11.67
CA GLN A 51 8.13 -10.05 -12.64
C GLN A 51 7.46 -11.26 -11.99
N GLU A 52 7.98 -11.71 -10.85
CA GLU A 52 7.40 -12.83 -10.12
C GLU A 52 5.98 -12.53 -9.60
N PHE A 53 5.70 -11.29 -9.17
CA PHE A 53 4.34 -10.88 -8.81
C PHE A 53 3.42 -10.83 -10.03
N LEU A 54 3.89 -10.31 -11.16
CA LEU A 54 3.15 -10.32 -12.41
C LEU A 54 2.83 -11.75 -12.86
N ASP A 55 3.83 -12.65 -12.84
CA ASP A 55 3.67 -14.07 -13.18
C ASP A 55 2.78 -14.83 -12.19
N ALA A 56 2.61 -14.30 -10.98
CA ALA A 56 1.70 -14.83 -9.97
C ALA A 56 0.24 -14.39 -10.18
N GLY A 57 -0.02 -13.48 -11.11
CA GLY A 57 -1.35 -13.02 -11.48
C GLY A 57 -1.73 -11.65 -10.91
N ALA A 58 -0.77 -10.78 -10.59
CA ALA A 58 -1.05 -9.40 -10.22
C ALA A 58 -1.66 -8.63 -11.40
N ASP A 59 -2.75 -7.91 -11.16
CA ASP A 59 -3.32 -6.94 -12.11
C ASP A 59 -2.64 -5.56 -11.96
N VAL A 60 -1.95 -5.34 -10.84
CA VAL A 60 -1.28 -4.10 -10.49
C VAL A 60 0.08 -4.39 -9.89
N ILE A 61 1.09 -3.65 -10.33
CA ILE A 61 2.42 -3.59 -9.71
C ILE A 61 2.62 -2.19 -9.13
N GLN A 62 2.98 -2.10 -7.86
CA GLN A 62 3.31 -0.83 -7.22
C GLN A 62 4.75 -0.43 -7.53
N ALA A 63 4.95 0.79 -8.02
CA ALA A 63 6.26 1.41 -8.00
C ALA A 63 6.72 1.57 -6.54
N GLN A 64 7.97 1.19 -6.27
CA GLN A 64 8.48 1.17 -4.90
C GLN A 64 8.88 2.57 -4.42
N THR A 65 7.89 3.47 -4.33
CA THR A 65 8.04 4.86 -3.89
C THR A 65 7.51 5.09 -2.47
N PHE A 66 7.02 4.05 -1.80
CA PHE A 66 6.54 4.10 -0.41
C PHE A 66 7.54 4.79 0.52
N GLN A 67 7.08 5.78 1.29
CA GLN A 67 7.90 6.66 2.14
C GLN A 67 8.92 7.49 1.34
N GLY A 68 8.62 7.84 0.10
CA GLY A 68 9.49 8.59 -0.81
C GLY A 68 9.44 10.11 -0.64
N THR A 69 8.61 10.66 0.25
CA THR A 69 8.56 12.11 0.50
C THR A 69 9.94 12.68 0.81
N ARG A 70 10.20 13.91 0.39
CA ARG A 70 11.54 14.53 0.52
C ARG A 70 12.07 14.54 1.95
N ASN A 71 11.24 14.87 2.95
CA ASN A 71 11.62 14.84 4.36
C ASN A 71 11.95 13.43 4.88
N ARG A 72 11.32 12.40 4.32
CA ARG A 72 11.65 11.00 4.66
C ARG A 72 12.99 10.59 4.07
N LEU A 73 13.26 10.98 2.84
CA LEU A 73 14.56 10.75 2.19
C LEU A 73 15.69 11.54 2.88
N GLU A 74 15.40 12.74 3.39
CA GLU A 74 16.38 13.52 4.15
C GLU A 74 16.83 12.81 5.42
N GLN A 75 15.95 12.10 6.13
CA GLN A 75 16.28 11.33 7.33
C GLN A 75 17.35 10.24 7.09
N VAL A 76 17.50 9.81 5.84
CA VAL A 76 18.48 8.79 5.42
C VAL A 76 19.56 9.34 4.47
N GLY A 77 19.64 10.66 4.34
CA GLY A 77 20.66 11.32 3.51
C GLY A 77 20.46 11.15 2.00
N MET A 78 19.24 10.93 1.54
CA MET A 78 18.89 10.63 0.14
C MET A 78 18.04 11.72 -0.54
N ALA A 79 17.81 12.86 0.10
CA ALA A 79 16.96 13.92 -0.43
C ALA A 79 17.41 14.47 -1.80
N GLU A 80 18.71 14.50 -2.05
CA GLU A 80 19.28 14.93 -3.35
C GLU A 80 18.91 13.97 -4.50
N HIS A 81 18.61 12.71 -4.18
CA HIS A 81 18.22 11.69 -5.16
C HIS A 81 16.70 11.55 -5.32
N TYR A 82 15.90 12.43 -4.73
CA TYR A 82 14.45 12.36 -4.70
C TYR A 82 13.83 12.06 -6.07
N VAL A 83 14.12 12.89 -7.07
CA VAL A 83 13.57 12.73 -8.43
C VAL A 83 14.06 11.44 -9.11
N ASP A 84 15.34 11.10 -8.92
CA ASP A 84 15.94 9.93 -9.56
C ASP A 84 15.43 8.62 -8.96
N ILE A 85 15.14 8.59 -7.66
CA ILE A 85 14.53 7.44 -6.97
C ILE A 85 13.14 7.19 -7.55
N HIS A 86 12.28 8.20 -7.62
CA HIS A 86 10.92 8.08 -8.15
C HIS A 86 10.92 7.67 -9.62
N ARG A 87 11.72 8.37 -10.45
CA ARG A 87 11.85 8.03 -11.87
C ARG A 87 12.27 6.58 -12.07
N ARG A 88 13.27 6.11 -11.31
CA ARG A 88 13.77 4.76 -11.43
C ARG A 88 12.77 3.72 -10.95
N ALA A 89 12.06 3.98 -9.86
CA ALA A 89 11.03 3.09 -9.34
C ALA A 89 9.87 2.91 -10.34
N VAL A 90 9.36 4.02 -10.89
CA VAL A 90 8.26 4.00 -11.86
C VAL A 90 8.71 3.34 -13.16
N ALA A 91 9.86 3.74 -13.72
CA ALA A 91 10.38 3.15 -14.96
C ALA A 91 10.57 1.64 -14.84
N LEU A 92 11.08 1.16 -13.70
CA LEU A 92 11.29 -0.26 -13.45
C LEU A 92 9.99 -1.05 -13.43
N ALA A 93 8.95 -0.52 -12.79
CA ALA A 93 7.62 -1.13 -12.79
C ALA A 93 7.02 -1.14 -14.19
N GLN A 94 7.05 -0.01 -14.90
CA GLN A 94 6.54 0.13 -16.29
C GLN A 94 7.24 -0.83 -17.26
N GLU A 95 8.58 -0.97 -17.16
CA GLU A 95 9.35 -1.91 -17.99
C GLU A 95 8.93 -3.37 -17.77
N VAL A 96 8.57 -3.74 -16.53
CA VAL A 96 8.15 -5.12 -16.21
C VAL A 96 6.74 -5.38 -16.67
N VAL A 97 5.80 -4.48 -16.39
CA VAL A 97 4.38 -4.74 -16.69
C VAL A 97 4.07 -4.64 -18.18
N GLY A 98 4.77 -3.79 -18.94
CA GLY A 98 4.43 -3.53 -20.33
C GLY A 98 2.94 -3.19 -20.48
N ASP A 99 2.22 -4.01 -21.27
CA ASP A 99 0.76 -3.88 -21.46
C ASP A 99 -0.06 -4.91 -20.66
N GLN A 100 0.52 -5.59 -19.69
CA GLN A 100 -0.12 -6.71 -18.97
C GLN A 100 -0.83 -6.30 -17.69
N ALA A 101 -0.34 -5.28 -16.99
CA ALA A 101 -0.86 -4.82 -15.72
C ALA A 101 -0.80 -3.30 -15.60
N LEU A 102 -1.41 -2.72 -14.57
CA LEU A 102 -1.30 -1.30 -14.23
C LEU A 102 -0.10 -1.04 -13.31
N VAL A 103 0.44 0.17 -13.38
CA VAL A 103 1.46 0.68 -12.45
C VAL A 103 0.83 1.66 -11.48
N ALA A 104 0.89 1.37 -10.20
CA ALA A 104 0.47 2.29 -9.15
C ALA A 104 1.66 3.08 -8.58
N GLY A 105 1.49 4.39 -8.39
CA GLY A 105 2.41 5.20 -7.58
C GLY A 105 2.06 5.05 -6.10
N SER A 106 3.00 4.61 -5.26
CA SER A 106 2.79 4.47 -3.81
C SER A 106 3.22 5.73 -3.08
N VAL A 107 2.31 6.31 -2.29
CA VAL A 107 2.54 7.49 -1.45
C VAL A 107 2.34 7.10 0.01
N GLY A 108 3.39 7.18 0.80
CA GLY A 108 3.35 6.87 2.23
C GLY A 108 3.30 8.13 3.10
N SER A 109 2.94 7.95 4.39
CA SER A 109 2.88 9.06 5.34
C SER A 109 4.24 9.75 5.54
N ALA A 110 4.27 11.07 5.38
CA ALA A 110 5.44 11.92 5.64
C ALA A 110 5.84 11.92 7.12
N VAL A 111 4.90 11.59 8.01
CA VAL A 111 5.13 11.54 9.46
C VAL A 111 5.29 10.11 10.00
N GLY A 112 4.95 9.10 9.21
CA GLY A 112 5.00 7.70 9.58
C GLY A 112 4.04 7.39 10.75
N SER A 113 4.57 6.73 11.80
CA SER A 113 3.78 6.41 13.01
C SER A 113 3.71 7.56 14.02
N LYS A 114 4.29 8.72 13.72
CA LYS A 114 4.27 9.91 14.57
C LYS A 114 3.27 10.92 13.98
N GLY A 115 2.71 11.79 14.81
CA GLY A 115 1.88 12.91 14.32
C GLY A 115 2.75 14.07 13.83
N LEU A 116 2.15 14.98 13.05
CA LEU A 116 2.79 16.17 12.48
C LEU A 116 3.62 16.95 13.53
N ALA A 117 3.01 17.25 14.68
CA ALA A 117 3.67 17.99 15.75
C ALA A 117 4.93 17.28 16.30
N GLN A 118 4.95 15.93 16.33
CA GLN A 118 6.08 15.17 16.84
C GLN A 118 7.28 15.15 15.88
N VAL A 119 7.03 15.34 14.59
CA VAL A 119 8.09 15.45 13.57
C VAL A 119 8.43 16.88 13.23
N GLY A 120 7.75 17.86 13.86
CA GLY A 120 8.01 19.28 13.66
C GLY A 120 7.46 19.83 12.33
N LEU A 121 6.46 19.18 11.74
CA LEU A 121 5.79 19.63 10.51
C LEU A 121 4.46 20.29 10.84
N THR A 122 4.12 21.33 10.08
CA THR A 122 2.77 21.89 10.02
C THR A 122 1.92 21.15 8.98
N LEU A 123 0.62 21.40 8.96
CA LEU A 123 -0.26 20.89 7.89
C LEU A 123 0.15 21.41 6.51
N GLU A 124 0.67 22.66 6.44
CA GLU A 124 1.14 23.24 5.18
C GLU A 124 2.41 22.54 4.68
N ASP A 125 3.39 22.30 5.57
CA ASP A 125 4.59 21.55 5.21
C ASP A 125 4.23 20.15 4.67
N ALA A 126 3.29 19.46 5.30
CA ALA A 126 2.82 18.16 4.84
C ALA A 126 2.13 18.25 3.47
N ARG A 127 1.29 19.29 3.24
CA ARG A 127 0.65 19.54 1.95
C ARG A 127 1.67 19.71 0.83
N GLU A 128 2.69 20.55 1.04
CA GLU A 128 3.74 20.77 0.06
C GLU A 128 4.50 19.47 -0.28
N LEU A 129 4.83 18.67 0.73
CA LEU A 129 5.51 17.37 0.55
C LEU A 129 4.68 16.39 -0.27
N TYR A 130 3.38 16.26 0.02
CA TYR A 130 2.49 15.36 -0.73
C TYR A 130 2.20 15.87 -2.13
N GLN A 131 2.02 17.18 -2.32
CA GLN A 131 1.83 17.76 -3.66
C GLN A 131 3.05 17.53 -4.55
N GLU A 132 4.27 17.70 -3.99
CA GLU A 132 5.51 17.45 -4.71
C GLU A 132 5.57 15.97 -5.16
N GLU A 133 5.30 15.02 -4.26
CA GLU A 133 5.37 13.59 -4.57
C GLU A 133 4.28 13.13 -5.53
N CYS A 134 3.01 13.51 -5.28
CA CYS A 134 1.89 13.13 -6.14
C CYS A 134 2.04 13.69 -7.55
N ASN A 135 2.43 14.96 -7.70
CA ASN A 135 2.67 15.57 -9.00
C ASN A 135 3.81 14.86 -9.75
N LEU A 136 4.93 14.57 -9.06
CA LEU A 136 6.04 13.85 -9.68
C LEU A 136 5.62 12.47 -10.17
N LEU A 137 4.85 11.72 -9.39
CA LEU A 137 4.35 10.40 -9.79
C LEU A 137 3.40 10.49 -10.99
N ALA A 138 2.51 11.49 -11.02
CA ALA A 138 1.63 11.75 -12.16
C ALA A 138 2.44 12.09 -13.43
N ASP A 139 3.44 12.97 -13.32
CA ASP A 139 4.33 13.34 -14.42
C ASP A 139 5.15 12.16 -14.96
N LEU A 140 5.47 11.19 -14.10
CA LEU A 140 6.15 9.95 -14.47
C LEU A 140 5.22 8.92 -15.12
N GLY A 141 3.92 9.19 -15.17
CA GLY A 141 2.94 8.40 -15.91
C GLY A 141 2.52 7.12 -15.21
N VAL A 142 2.33 7.15 -13.89
CA VAL A 142 1.63 6.07 -13.18
C VAL A 142 0.15 6.08 -13.54
N ASP A 143 -0.52 4.91 -13.52
CA ASP A 143 -1.93 4.80 -13.90
C ASP A 143 -2.88 5.34 -12.81
N PHE A 144 -2.47 5.27 -11.55
CA PHE A 144 -3.21 5.75 -10.39
C PHE A 144 -2.30 5.84 -9.16
N LEU A 145 -2.81 6.42 -8.07
CA LEU A 145 -2.09 6.54 -6.81
C LEU A 145 -2.67 5.58 -5.75
N ILE A 146 -1.78 4.91 -4.99
CA ILE A 146 -2.09 4.25 -3.73
C ILE A 146 -1.50 5.08 -2.61
N VAL A 147 -2.35 5.77 -1.85
CA VAL A 147 -1.98 6.55 -0.66
C VAL A 147 -2.18 5.64 0.54
N GLU A 148 -1.09 5.18 1.16
CA GLU A 148 -1.15 4.01 2.03
C GLU A 148 -0.41 4.13 3.37
N THR A 149 -0.88 3.37 4.37
CA THR A 149 -0.24 3.22 5.69
C THR A 149 -0.28 4.51 6.52
N PHE A 150 -1.35 5.25 6.41
CA PHE A 150 -1.61 6.43 7.21
C PHE A 150 -2.31 6.09 8.53
N MET A 151 -1.95 6.78 9.61
CA MET A 151 -2.43 6.50 10.97
C MET A 151 -3.06 7.72 11.66
N TRP A 152 -2.93 8.93 11.10
CA TRP A 152 -3.39 10.19 11.66
C TRP A 152 -4.38 10.85 10.71
N MET A 153 -5.55 11.24 11.20
CA MET A 153 -6.64 11.74 10.34
C MET A 153 -6.28 13.03 9.61
N ASP A 154 -5.61 13.96 10.29
CA ASP A 154 -5.20 15.23 9.67
C ASP A 154 -4.20 15.00 8.53
N ASP A 155 -3.24 14.09 8.73
CA ASP A 155 -2.26 13.68 7.73
C ASP A 155 -2.95 13.01 6.52
N MET A 156 -3.96 12.15 6.79
CA MET A 156 -4.76 11.50 5.73
C MET A 156 -5.47 12.51 4.84
N LEU A 157 -6.12 13.50 5.42
CA LEU A 157 -6.90 14.47 4.67
C LEU A 157 -6.03 15.34 3.78
N VAL A 158 -4.87 15.77 4.28
CA VAL A 158 -3.91 16.58 3.50
C VAL A 158 -3.29 15.77 2.36
N ALA A 159 -2.94 14.50 2.61
CA ALA A 159 -2.42 13.62 1.58
C ALA A 159 -3.47 13.31 0.49
N LEU A 160 -4.72 13.10 0.89
CA LEU A 160 -5.82 12.88 -0.06
C LEU A 160 -6.07 14.11 -0.93
N GLU A 161 -6.07 15.31 -0.33
CA GLU A 161 -6.21 16.59 -1.05
C GLU A 161 -5.13 16.69 -2.14
N ALA A 162 -3.86 16.45 -1.79
CA ALA A 162 -2.75 16.48 -2.72
C ALA A 162 -2.86 15.43 -3.84
N ALA A 163 -3.23 14.19 -3.48
CA ALA A 163 -3.39 13.12 -4.45
C ALA A 163 -4.53 13.42 -5.45
N LYS A 164 -5.68 13.91 -4.98
CA LYS A 164 -6.83 14.27 -5.84
C LYS A 164 -6.52 15.44 -6.77
N ALA A 165 -5.61 16.34 -6.40
CA ALA A 165 -5.20 17.45 -7.26
C ALA A 165 -4.48 17.00 -8.54
N THR A 166 -3.99 15.76 -8.62
CA THR A 166 -3.38 15.18 -9.83
C THR A 166 -4.39 14.71 -10.87
N GLU A 167 -5.69 14.66 -10.54
CA GLU A 167 -6.77 14.09 -11.35
C GLU A 167 -6.64 12.58 -11.61
N LEU A 168 -5.62 11.92 -11.10
CA LEU A 168 -5.50 10.46 -11.14
C LEU A 168 -6.50 9.79 -10.18
N PRO A 169 -6.96 8.56 -10.49
CA PRO A 169 -7.69 7.76 -9.51
C PRO A 169 -6.86 7.53 -8.25
N VAL A 170 -7.53 7.51 -7.09
CA VAL A 170 -6.85 7.33 -5.80
C VAL A 170 -7.44 6.14 -5.05
N ILE A 171 -6.58 5.24 -4.61
CA ILE A 171 -6.89 4.24 -3.58
C ILE A 171 -6.26 4.71 -2.28
N PHE A 172 -7.07 4.99 -1.26
CA PHE A 172 -6.58 5.42 0.04
C PHE A 172 -6.75 4.32 1.09
N THR A 173 -5.64 3.95 1.75
CA THR A 173 -5.68 2.94 2.81
C THR A 173 -5.10 3.46 4.11
N ALA A 174 -5.94 3.41 5.16
CA ALA A 174 -5.53 3.72 6.52
C ALA A 174 -4.97 2.48 7.22
N SER A 175 -4.16 2.69 8.25
CA SER A 175 -3.61 1.62 9.08
C SER A 175 -4.02 1.80 10.53
N PHE A 176 -4.48 0.70 11.15
CA PHE A 176 -4.95 0.66 12.53
C PHE A 176 -4.08 -0.33 13.33
N LYS A 177 -3.46 0.17 14.40
CA LYS A 177 -2.58 -0.64 15.26
C LYS A 177 -3.39 -1.53 16.22
N GLU A 178 -3.43 -1.20 17.50
CA GLU A 178 -4.10 -1.99 18.53
C GLU A 178 -5.60 -1.77 18.57
N LYS A 179 -5.98 -0.49 18.44
CA LYS A 179 -7.37 -0.03 18.51
C LYS A 179 -8.01 -0.04 17.12
N GLU A 180 -9.31 0.12 17.09
CA GLU A 180 -10.10 0.38 15.85
C GLU A 180 -10.28 1.89 15.62
N THR A 181 -9.28 2.67 16.03
CA THR A 181 -9.21 4.12 15.82
C THR A 181 -7.87 4.48 15.19
N THR A 182 -7.81 5.64 14.56
CA THR A 182 -6.57 6.29 14.19
C THR A 182 -5.74 6.62 15.42
N ASP A 183 -4.49 7.02 15.26
CA ASP A 183 -3.61 7.39 16.39
C ASP A 183 -4.06 8.68 17.09
N ASP A 184 -4.94 9.48 16.47
CA ASP A 184 -5.66 10.64 17.03
C ASP A 184 -7.11 10.32 17.44
N ASP A 185 -7.39 9.04 17.76
CA ASP A 185 -8.63 8.51 18.33
C ASP A 185 -9.91 8.71 17.46
N VAL A 186 -9.78 8.90 16.13
CA VAL A 186 -10.92 8.89 15.21
C VAL A 186 -11.30 7.43 14.91
N SER A 187 -12.57 7.06 15.10
CA SER A 187 -13.04 5.69 14.85
C SER A 187 -12.93 5.30 13.38
N LEU A 188 -12.75 4.01 13.09
CA LEU A 188 -12.65 3.45 11.73
C LEU A 188 -13.81 3.91 10.84
N GLY A 189 -15.05 3.83 11.31
CA GLY A 189 -16.22 4.25 10.54
C GLY A 189 -16.26 5.76 10.27
N GLU A 190 -15.82 6.57 11.22
CA GLU A 190 -15.71 8.03 11.03
C GLU A 190 -14.55 8.37 10.07
N CYS A 191 -13.41 7.73 10.21
CA CYS A 191 -12.28 7.86 9.30
C CYS A 191 -12.71 7.58 7.84
N ALA A 192 -13.37 6.44 7.61
CA ALA A 192 -13.86 6.09 6.29
C ALA A 192 -14.85 7.11 5.73
N ARG A 193 -15.81 7.59 6.54
CA ARG A 193 -16.77 8.62 6.11
C ARG A 193 -16.08 9.95 5.78
N LYS A 194 -15.09 10.38 6.57
CA LYS A 194 -14.33 11.61 6.30
C LYS A 194 -13.55 11.53 4.99
N LEU A 195 -12.88 10.39 4.72
CA LEU A 195 -12.19 10.15 3.45
C LEU A 195 -13.15 10.18 2.26
N LYS A 196 -14.30 9.49 2.37
CA LYS A 196 -15.34 9.52 1.31
C LYS A 196 -15.89 10.93 1.10
N ALA A 197 -16.15 11.69 2.15
CA ALA A 197 -16.63 13.07 2.06
C ALA A 197 -15.58 14.00 1.41
N ALA A 198 -14.29 13.70 1.55
CA ALA A 198 -13.19 14.42 0.89
C ALA A 198 -12.98 14.01 -0.58
N GLY A 199 -13.83 13.12 -1.14
CA GLY A 199 -13.84 12.76 -2.55
C GLY A 199 -12.94 11.59 -2.93
N GLU A 200 -12.61 10.72 -1.98
CA GLU A 200 -11.81 9.53 -2.21
C GLU A 200 -12.57 8.50 -3.08
N ASP A 201 -11.86 7.87 -4.05
CA ASP A 201 -12.45 6.91 -5.00
C ASP A 201 -12.61 5.52 -4.36
N VAL A 202 -11.57 5.03 -3.68
CA VAL A 202 -11.51 3.69 -3.07
C VAL A 202 -10.93 3.77 -1.66
N VAL A 203 -11.75 3.57 -0.62
CA VAL A 203 -11.30 3.58 0.78
C VAL A 203 -10.91 2.19 1.25
N GLY A 204 -9.90 2.08 2.11
CA GLY A 204 -9.50 0.77 2.60
C GLY A 204 -8.59 0.75 3.83
N ILE A 205 -8.08 -0.44 4.10
CA ILE A 205 -7.14 -0.71 5.20
C ILE A 205 -5.96 -1.50 4.66
N ASN A 206 -4.74 -1.10 5.05
CA ASN A 206 -3.55 -1.86 4.72
C ASN A 206 -2.61 -2.06 5.92
N CYS A 207 -1.69 -3.00 5.76
CA CYS A 207 -0.59 -3.26 6.69
C CYS A 207 -1.04 -3.55 8.13
N MET A 208 -0.13 -3.49 9.08
CA MET A 208 -0.27 -3.62 10.54
C MET A 208 -0.93 -4.90 11.06
N ARG A 209 -1.96 -5.44 10.41
CA ARG A 209 -2.73 -6.60 10.89
C ARG A 209 -2.74 -7.74 9.87
N GLU A 210 -2.75 -8.98 10.37
CA GLU A 210 -2.99 -10.18 9.58
C GLU A 210 -4.45 -10.29 9.10
N PRO A 211 -4.77 -11.12 8.08
CA PRO A 211 -6.12 -11.22 7.53
C PRO A 211 -7.23 -11.42 8.55
N SER A 212 -7.04 -12.35 9.49
CA SER A 212 -8.03 -12.68 10.53
C SER A 212 -8.39 -11.50 11.43
N ARG A 213 -7.47 -10.54 11.57
CA ARG A 213 -7.66 -9.32 12.38
C ARG A 213 -8.12 -8.11 11.56
N MET A 214 -7.96 -8.15 10.24
CA MET A 214 -8.35 -7.06 9.35
C MET A 214 -9.75 -7.28 8.75
N LEU A 215 -10.14 -8.51 8.44
CA LEU A 215 -11.46 -8.84 7.89
C LEU A 215 -12.65 -8.31 8.72
N PRO A 216 -12.65 -8.41 10.06
CA PRO A 216 -13.72 -7.79 10.86
C PRO A 216 -13.82 -6.27 10.68
N LEU A 217 -12.67 -5.59 10.57
CA LEU A 217 -12.63 -4.13 10.33
C LEU A 217 -13.21 -3.77 8.97
N MET A 218 -12.96 -4.59 7.95
CA MET A 218 -13.53 -4.38 6.61
C MET A 218 -15.06 -4.54 6.59
N ARG A 219 -15.61 -5.46 7.39
CA ARG A 219 -17.08 -5.59 7.55
C ARG A 219 -17.66 -4.32 8.18
N TRP A 220 -17.05 -3.80 9.22
CA TRP A 220 -17.48 -2.53 9.85
C TRP A 220 -17.33 -1.33 8.90
N MET A 221 -16.25 -1.30 8.10
CA MET A 221 -16.08 -0.25 7.11
C MET A 221 -17.18 -0.32 6.04
N ARG A 222 -17.57 -1.51 5.59
CA ARG A 222 -18.68 -1.71 4.65
C ARG A 222 -20.03 -1.20 5.19
N GLU A 223 -20.26 -1.33 6.49
CA GLU A 223 -21.45 -0.77 7.14
C GLU A 223 -21.44 0.77 7.20
N ALA A 224 -20.26 1.36 7.17
CA ALA A 224 -20.07 2.81 7.32
C ALA A 224 -20.09 3.57 5.99
N VAL A 225 -19.67 2.93 4.87
CA VAL A 225 -19.51 3.59 3.57
C VAL A 225 -19.92 2.68 2.41
N GLU A 226 -20.40 3.31 1.34
CA GLU A 226 -20.68 2.66 0.06
C GLU A 226 -19.50 2.83 -0.93
N GLY A 227 -19.56 2.09 -2.04
CA GLY A 227 -18.55 2.15 -3.11
C GLY A 227 -17.43 1.14 -2.97
N PRO A 228 -16.40 1.21 -3.84
CA PRO A 228 -15.30 0.25 -3.83
C PRO A 228 -14.41 0.39 -2.59
N MET A 229 -13.88 -0.76 -2.14
CA MET A 229 -13.00 -0.85 -0.98
C MET A 229 -11.70 -1.57 -1.33
N ALA A 230 -10.63 -1.26 -0.57
CA ALA A 230 -9.32 -1.87 -0.68
C ALA A 230 -8.91 -2.58 0.62
N MET A 231 -8.21 -3.72 0.51
CA MET A 231 -7.66 -4.44 1.65
C MET A 231 -6.31 -5.07 1.32
N GLN A 232 -5.28 -4.76 2.14
CA GLN A 232 -3.91 -5.25 1.95
C GLN A 232 -3.29 -5.66 3.29
N PRO A 233 -3.66 -6.82 3.88
CA PRO A 233 -3.12 -7.28 5.16
C PRO A 233 -1.66 -7.73 5.05
N ILE A 234 -1.01 -7.85 6.21
CA ILE A 234 0.32 -8.48 6.27
C ILE A 234 0.23 -10.00 6.13
N GLY A 235 1.25 -10.61 5.53
CA GLY A 235 1.35 -12.04 5.27
C GLY A 235 2.01 -12.85 6.38
N PHE A 236 2.00 -12.39 7.63
CA PHE A 236 2.50 -13.17 8.74
C PHE A 236 1.66 -12.99 10.01
N ARG A 237 1.71 -14.02 10.88
CA ARG A 237 0.91 -14.09 12.09
C ARG A 237 1.46 -13.13 13.15
N CYS A 238 0.64 -12.19 13.59
CA CYS A 238 0.91 -11.34 14.74
C CYS A 238 0.21 -11.87 16.00
N TRP A 239 -1.07 -12.17 15.91
CA TRP A 239 -1.91 -12.63 17.02
C TRP A 239 -1.60 -14.10 17.40
N PRO A 240 -1.64 -14.48 18.70
CA PRO A 240 -2.02 -13.62 19.85
C PRO A 240 -0.85 -12.88 20.54
N GLU A 241 0.41 -13.14 20.17
CA GLU A 241 1.58 -12.59 20.88
C GLU A 241 1.81 -11.10 20.59
N TYR A 242 1.37 -10.64 19.42
CA TYR A 242 1.45 -9.25 18.99
C TYR A 242 0.09 -8.78 18.52
N THR A 243 -0.27 -7.55 18.84
CA THR A 243 -1.54 -6.95 18.38
C THR A 243 -1.46 -6.48 16.93
N HIS A 244 -0.26 -6.13 16.48
CA HIS A 244 0.04 -5.61 15.15
C HIS A 244 1.51 -5.86 14.77
N LEU A 245 1.92 -5.43 13.57
CA LEU A 245 3.25 -5.67 12.99
C LEU A 245 4.42 -5.18 13.86
N HIS A 246 4.30 -4.03 14.51
CA HIS A 246 5.41 -3.46 15.27
C HIS A 246 5.84 -4.37 16.43
N GLY A 247 7.15 -4.60 16.53
CA GLY A 247 7.74 -5.44 17.56
C GLY A 247 7.82 -6.93 17.24
N VAL A 248 7.25 -7.40 16.14
CA VAL A 248 7.41 -8.79 15.70
C VAL A 248 8.87 -9.04 15.32
N ARG A 249 9.57 -9.89 16.10
CA ARG A 249 11.02 -10.14 15.92
C ARG A 249 11.34 -11.38 15.11
N ASP A 250 10.52 -12.41 15.21
CA ASP A 250 10.73 -13.71 14.56
C ASP A 250 9.82 -13.91 13.33
N TRP A 251 9.55 -12.83 12.61
CA TRP A 251 8.63 -12.79 11.46
C TRP A 251 8.88 -13.88 10.39
N PRO A 252 10.13 -14.33 10.10
CA PRO A 252 10.32 -15.40 9.10
C PRO A 252 9.65 -16.71 9.50
N LYS A 253 9.52 -16.99 10.81
CA LYS A 253 8.83 -18.18 11.33
C LYS A 253 7.32 -17.99 11.43
N ARG A 254 6.83 -16.79 11.20
CA ARG A 254 5.42 -16.41 11.33
C ARG A 254 4.72 -16.17 10.01
N VAL A 255 5.43 -16.31 8.89
CA VAL A 255 4.84 -16.19 7.56
C VAL A 255 3.66 -17.14 7.44
N LEU A 256 2.52 -16.61 7.01
CA LEU A 256 1.30 -17.38 6.78
C LEU A 256 1.50 -18.31 5.59
N ALA A 257 0.87 -19.48 5.63
CA ALA A 257 0.87 -20.34 4.45
C ALA A 257 0.07 -19.69 3.30
N PRO A 258 0.43 -19.94 2.03
CA PRO A 258 -0.31 -19.41 0.88
C PRO A 258 -1.82 -19.71 0.91
N THR A 259 -2.22 -20.83 1.51
CA THR A 259 -3.63 -21.20 1.69
C THR A 259 -4.41 -20.21 2.57
N HIS A 260 -3.78 -19.66 3.61
CA HIS A 260 -4.41 -18.61 4.45
C HIS A 260 -4.67 -17.34 3.64
N MET A 261 -3.76 -16.98 2.74
CA MET A 261 -3.94 -15.81 1.88
C MET A 261 -4.99 -16.08 0.79
N ALA A 262 -5.11 -17.32 0.31
CA ALA A 262 -6.19 -17.73 -0.57
C ALA A 262 -7.57 -17.63 0.10
N ASP A 263 -7.69 -18.09 1.35
CA ASP A 263 -8.92 -17.97 2.14
C ASP A 263 -9.29 -16.50 2.39
N TYR A 264 -8.28 -15.70 2.76
CA TYR A 264 -8.44 -14.26 2.87
C TYR A 264 -9.01 -13.62 1.60
N ALA A 265 -8.43 -13.94 0.43
CA ALA A 265 -8.86 -13.34 -0.83
C ALA A 265 -10.34 -13.66 -1.15
N ARG A 266 -10.77 -14.91 -0.91
CA ARG A 266 -12.18 -15.30 -1.04
C ARG A 266 -13.10 -14.55 -0.08
N GLU A 267 -12.72 -14.46 1.20
CA GLU A 267 -13.52 -13.74 2.21
C GLU A 267 -13.60 -12.24 1.93
N ALA A 268 -12.48 -11.62 1.52
CA ALA A 268 -12.45 -10.21 1.15
C ALA A 268 -13.38 -9.92 -0.04
N ALA A 269 -13.33 -10.75 -1.09
CA ALA A 269 -14.23 -10.65 -2.23
C ALA A 269 -15.71 -10.82 -1.81
N ALA A 270 -16.01 -11.75 -0.90
CA ALA A 270 -17.36 -11.99 -0.39
C ALA A 270 -17.90 -10.79 0.45
N ILE A 271 -17.05 -10.01 1.08
CA ILE A 271 -17.44 -8.74 1.76
C ILE A 271 -17.69 -7.62 0.74
N GLY A 272 -17.27 -7.79 -0.51
CA GLY A 272 -17.31 -6.74 -1.54
C GLY A 272 -16.11 -5.83 -1.55
N VAL A 273 -14.93 -6.34 -1.13
CA VAL A 273 -13.65 -5.66 -1.35
C VAL A 273 -13.28 -5.79 -2.82
N ASN A 274 -13.00 -4.67 -3.48
CA ASN A 274 -12.73 -4.59 -4.92
C ASN A 274 -11.23 -4.62 -5.24
N TYR A 275 -10.38 -3.97 -4.42
CA TYR A 275 -8.93 -4.05 -4.54
C TYR A 275 -8.39 -4.96 -3.43
N ILE A 276 -7.90 -6.13 -3.82
CA ILE A 276 -7.40 -7.16 -2.91
C ILE A 276 -5.90 -7.31 -3.14
N GLY A 277 -5.10 -6.84 -2.20
CA GLY A 277 -3.65 -6.94 -2.25
C GLY A 277 -3.10 -7.60 -1.00
N SER A 278 -1.83 -7.45 -0.80
CA SER A 278 -1.16 -7.83 0.44
C SER A 278 0.01 -6.90 0.74
N CYS A 279 0.48 -6.92 1.97
CA CYS A 279 1.57 -6.08 2.45
C CYS A 279 2.74 -6.94 2.95
N CYS A 280 3.47 -6.45 3.93
CA CYS A 280 4.66 -7.09 4.50
C CYS A 280 4.51 -8.60 4.70
N GLY A 281 5.51 -9.39 4.27
CA GLY A 281 5.56 -10.83 4.47
C GLY A 281 4.86 -11.69 3.43
N SER A 282 4.11 -11.10 2.51
CA SER A 282 3.49 -11.83 1.39
C SER A 282 4.37 -11.82 0.15
N GLY A 283 4.75 -13.00 -0.32
CA GLY A 283 5.52 -13.19 -1.55
C GLY A 283 4.68 -13.66 -2.74
N PRO A 284 5.33 -13.90 -3.89
CA PRO A 284 4.67 -14.34 -5.12
C PRO A 284 3.85 -15.63 -4.96
N GLU A 285 4.27 -16.55 -4.10
CA GLU A 285 3.53 -17.77 -3.80
C GLU A 285 2.19 -17.52 -3.12
N HIS A 286 2.12 -16.51 -2.24
CA HIS A 286 0.88 -16.08 -1.60
C HIS A 286 -0.05 -15.44 -2.63
N LEU A 287 0.49 -14.56 -3.47
CA LEU A 287 -0.29 -13.91 -4.52
C LEU A 287 -0.85 -14.90 -5.51
N ARG A 288 -0.05 -15.89 -5.93
CA ARG A 288 -0.51 -16.97 -6.82
C ARG A 288 -1.67 -17.76 -6.21
N ALA A 289 -1.64 -18.00 -4.90
CA ALA A 289 -2.73 -18.68 -4.20
C ALA A 289 -4.00 -17.80 -4.15
N MET A 290 -3.84 -16.49 -3.96
CA MET A 290 -4.93 -15.51 -4.01
C MET A 290 -5.52 -15.44 -5.43
N ALA A 291 -4.69 -15.35 -6.47
CA ALA A 291 -5.12 -15.33 -7.88
C ALA A 291 -5.97 -16.55 -8.24
N LYS A 292 -5.51 -17.76 -7.87
CA LYS A 292 -6.29 -19.00 -8.04
C LYS A 292 -7.61 -18.97 -7.28
N ALA A 293 -7.61 -18.46 -6.04
CA ALA A 293 -8.81 -18.37 -5.21
C ALA A 293 -9.86 -17.43 -5.79
N LEU A 294 -9.43 -16.40 -6.54
CA LEU A 294 -10.28 -15.42 -7.24
C LEU A 294 -10.59 -15.83 -8.70
N GLY A 295 -10.09 -16.97 -9.18
CA GLY A 295 -10.34 -17.45 -10.54
C GLY A 295 -9.63 -16.63 -11.63
N LYS A 296 -8.52 -16.00 -11.31
CA LYS A 296 -7.74 -15.18 -12.26
C LYS A 296 -6.71 -15.98 -13.06
N ILE A 297 -6.25 -17.11 -12.53
CA ILE A 297 -5.32 -18.05 -13.17
C ILE A 297 -5.70 -19.49 -12.86
#